data_f67909dfaef39f2bc3c8fc7054ee153e
#
_entry.id   f67909dfaef39f2bc3c8fc7054ee153e
#
_cell.length_a   1.000
_cell.length_b   1.000
_cell.length_c   1.000
_cell.angle_alpha   90.00
_cell.angle_beta   90.00
_cell.angle_gamma   90.00
#
_symmetry.space_group_name_H-M   'P 1'
#
loop_
_entity.id
_entity.type
_entity.pdbx_description
1 polymer ?
#
loop_
_entity_poly.entity_id
_entity_poly.type
_entity_poly.pdbx_seq_one_letter_code
_entity_poly.pdbx_strand_id
1 'polypeptide(L)'
;VSAVMWVWHQLFALLLGPSSGPGWALSVVFLVLILRVVMIKPFRASVRSGRAMRALAPQMAELRARHGDDRAALARATQDLQREHGVSVVGGCLPALLQIPVFIGLLHVLHGFNRAGLSFEQNAAIANYVFPPGDVRSFLEARLFGAPLSSYLSMPQGLLDSFGAHVDRWEVAAAALPLVVVAAIATHVTARHSLARQAAPTGPAASVMRLTPWIFPPGALVGGLFFPFPVAILLYRLTDNVWTLVQQYIVLTRLDTACPPVPVAAVAAPAAAPAPIPGPRPVRRAAPRKHASGHRPSRKRGRARA
;
A
#
# COMPACT_ATOMS: atom_id res chain seq x y z
N VAL A 1 6.25 -14.51 -13.09
CA VAL A 1 7.18 -14.67 -11.97
C VAL A 1 8.15 -15.81 -12.27
N SER A 2 7.65 -17.06 -12.44
CA SER A 2 8.49 -18.25 -12.67
C SER A 2 9.44 -18.10 -13.87
N ALA A 3 8.96 -17.63 -15.03
CA ALA A 3 9.78 -17.46 -16.22
C ALA A 3 10.93 -16.46 -16.00
N VAL A 4 10.68 -15.32 -15.32
CA VAL A 4 11.73 -14.34 -15.03
C VAL A 4 12.78 -14.94 -14.09
N MET A 5 12.34 -15.66 -13.05
CA MET A 5 13.24 -16.35 -12.13
C MET A 5 14.07 -17.42 -12.83
N TRP A 6 13.45 -18.17 -13.75
CA TRP A 6 14.13 -19.20 -14.54
C TRP A 6 15.23 -18.62 -15.43
N VAL A 7 14.95 -17.53 -16.14
CA VAL A 7 15.95 -16.85 -17.00
C VAL A 7 17.18 -16.44 -16.19
N TRP A 8 16.96 -15.83 -15.03
CA TRP A 8 18.07 -15.45 -14.15
C TRP A 8 18.81 -16.64 -13.58
N HIS A 9 18.07 -17.72 -13.25
CA HIS A 9 18.70 -18.94 -12.79
C HIS A 9 19.61 -19.54 -13.87
N GLN A 10 19.16 -19.64 -15.12
CA GLN A 10 20.00 -20.13 -16.22
C GLN A 10 21.28 -19.30 -16.35
N LEU A 11 21.18 -17.98 -16.26
CA LEU A 11 22.34 -17.10 -16.34
C LEU A 11 23.32 -17.34 -15.18
N PHE A 12 22.83 -17.41 -13.96
CA PHE A 12 23.69 -17.63 -12.78
C PHE A 12 24.19 -19.07 -12.68
N ALA A 13 23.46 -20.04 -13.18
CA ALA A 13 23.91 -21.42 -13.27
C ALA A 13 25.17 -21.61 -14.14
N LEU A 14 25.29 -20.83 -15.23
CA LEU A 14 26.49 -20.80 -16.06
C LEU A 14 27.72 -20.29 -15.32
N LEU A 15 27.55 -19.38 -14.35
CA LEU A 15 28.65 -18.73 -13.64
C LEU A 15 29.01 -19.43 -12.31
N LEU A 16 28.02 -19.95 -11.62
CA LEU A 16 28.14 -20.43 -10.23
C LEU A 16 27.82 -21.94 -10.09
N GLY A 17 27.37 -22.56 -11.16
CA GLY A 17 26.89 -23.93 -11.17
C GLY A 17 25.37 -24.04 -10.92
N PRO A 18 24.73 -25.11 -11.44
CA PRO A 18 23.26 -25.24 -11.42
C PRO A 18 22.67 -25.40 -10.00
N SER A 19 23.31 -26.14 -9.10
CA SER A 19 22.84 -26.36 -7.73
C SER A 19 23.41 -25.33 -6.72
N SER A 20 23.99 -24.23 -7.23
CA SER A 20 24.59 -23.20 -6.38
C SER A 20 23.51 -22.45 -5.58
N GLY A 21 23.60 -22.46 -4.24
CA GLY A 21 22.74 -21.66 -3.36
C GLY A 21 22.83 -20.17 -3.65
N PRO A 22 24.02 -19.57 -3.76
CA PRO A 22 24.18 -18.19 -4.23
C PRO A 22 23.57 -17.92 -5.60
N GLY A 23 23.67 -18.85 -6.57
CA GLY A 23 23.06 -18.71 -7.88
C GLY A 23 21.53 -18.61 -7.81
N TRP A 24 20.89 -19.47 -7.05
CA TRP A 24 19.46 -19.42 -6.80
C TRP A 24 19.05 -18.19 -5.98
N ALA A 25 19.82 -17.82 -4.97
CA ALA A 25 19.58 -16.60 -4.17
C ALA A 25 19.62 -15.34 -5.05
N LEU A 26 20.63 -15.22 -5.93
CA LEU A 26 20.72 -14.13 -6.91
C LEU A 26 19.53 -14.13 -7.87
N SER A 27 19.04 -15.30 -8.29
CA SER A 27 17.86 -15.39 -9.17
C SER A 27 16.62 -14.80 -8.50
N VAL A 28 16.44 -15.04 -7.20
CA VAL A 28 15.37 -14.41 -6.41
C VAL A 28 15.59 -12.90 -6.28
N VAL A 29 16.81 -12.46 -5.97
CA VAL A 29 17.16 -11.03 -5.86
C VAL A 29 16.87 -10.29 -7.16
N PHE A 30 17.34 -10.80 -8.30
CA PHE A 30 17.15 -10.17 -9.60
C PHE A 30 15.69 -10.21 -10.06
N LEU A 31 14.94 -11.25 -9.73
CA LEU A 31 13.50 -11.26 -9.92
C LEU A 31 12.86 -10.05 -9.21
N VAL A 32 13.21 -9.81 -7.93
CA VAL A 32 12.70 -8.65 -7.19
C VAL A 32 13.08 -7.34 -7.86
N LEU A 33 14.35 -7.19 -8.26
CA LEU A 33 14.85 -5.98 -8.91
C LEU A 33 14.07 -5.67 -10.20
N ILE A 34 13.85 -6.66 -11.06
CA ILE A 34 13.07 -6.48 -12.30
C ILE A 34 11.64 -6.03 -11.99
N LEU A 35 10.96 -6.72 -11.06
CA LEU A 35 9.61 -6.36 -10.66
C LEU A 35 9.55 -4.94 -10.10
N ARG A 36 10.54 -4.54 -9.31
CA ARG A 36 10.64 -3.20 -8.75
C ARG A 36 10.91 -2.12 -9.80
N VAL A 37 11.74 -2.42 -10.80
CA VAL A 37 11.96 -1.50 -11.94
C VAL A 37 10.66 -1.28 -12.71
N VAL A 38 9.90 -2.32 -13.00
CA VAL A 38 8.59 -2.21 -13.66
C VAL A 38 7.62 -1.36 -12.82
N MET A 39 7.69 -1.47 -11.49
CA MET A 39 6.82 -0.72 -10.56
C MET A 39 7.28 0.72 -10.29
N ILE A 40 8.38 1.22 -10.86
CA ILE A 40 8.86 2.60 -10.64
C ILE A 40 7.80 3.64 -11.09
N LYS A 41 7.15 3.43 -12.24
CA LYS A 41 6.13 4.36 -12.76
C LYS A 41 4.93 4.49 -11.81
N PRO A 42 4.22 3.39 -11.41
CA PRO A 42 3.13 3.47 -10.45
C PRO A 42 3.58 4.00 -9.09
N PHE A 43 4.80 3.68 -8.63
CA PHE A 43 5.32 4.24 -7.40
C PHE A 43 5.46 5.76 -7.46
N ARG A 44 6.04 6.32 -8.54
CA ARG A 44 6.13 7.77 -8.72
C ARG A 44 4.74 8.44 -8.77
N ALA A 45 3.76 7.80 -9.38
CA ALA A 45 2.37 8.29 -9.39
C ALA A 45 1.79 8.32 -7.96
N SER A 46 2.02 7.26 -7.17
CA SER A 46 1.61 7.19 -5.76
C SER A 46 2.24 8.29 -4.91
N VAL A 47 3.55 8.56 -5.06
CA VAL A 47 4.23 9.65 -4.33
C VAL A 47 3.64 11.01 -4.69
N ARG A 48 3.34 11.27 -5.98
CA ARG A 48 2.68 12.50 -6.43
C ARG A 48 1.29 12.66 -5.82
N SER A 49 0.47 11.60 -5.86
CA SER A 49 -0.85 11.59 -5.23
C SER A 49 -0.76 11.85 -3.72
N GLY A 50 0.18 11.22 -3.03
CA GLY A 50 0.40 11.45 -1.60
C GLY A 50 0.81 12.89 -1.26
N ARG A 51 1.56 13.58 -2.14
CA ARG A 51 1.91 15.00 -1.98
C ARG A 51 0.69 15.90 -2.19
N ALA A 52 -0.11 15.64 -3.22
CA ALA A 52 -1.33 16.38 -3.47
C ALA A 52 -2.31 16.25 -2.28
N MET A 53 -2.44 15.05 -1.71
CA MET A 53 -3.25 14.85 -0.49
C MET A 53 -2.72 15.66 0.71
N ARG A 54 -1.41 15.83 0.85
CA ARG A 54 -0.84 16.68 1.93
C ARG A 54 -1.14 18.14 1.72
N ALA A 55 -1.09 18.63 0.48
CA ALA A 55 -1.46 20.01 0.17
C ALA A 55 -2.91 20.32 0.54
N LEU A 56 -3.80 19.32 0.46
CA LEU A 56 -5.20 19.43 0.87
C LEU A 56 -5.44 19.28 2.38
N ALA A 57 -4.42 18.92 3.17
CA ALA A 57 -4.57 18.66 4.60
C ALA A 57 -5.24 19.81 5.38
N PRO A 58 -4.91 21.10 5.18
CA PRO A 58 -5.59 22.21 5.87
C PRO A 58 -7.07 22.30 5.50
N GLN A 59 -7.43 22.18 4.23
CA GLN A 59 -8.83 22.18 3.78
C GLN A 59 -9.61 20.97 4.32
N MET A 60 -8.98 19.81 4.39
CA MET A 60 -9.59 18.64 5.03
C MET A 60 -9.80 18.83 6.55
N ALA A 61 -8.90 19.54 7.22
CA ALA A 61 -9.09 19.89 8.64
C ALA A 61 -10.28 20.84 8.84
N GLU A 62 -10.44 21.81 7.93
CA GLU A 62 -11.58 22.72 7.95
C GLU A 62 -12.93 22.01 7.68
N LEU A 63 -12.96 21.10 6.70
CA LEU A 63 -14.15 20.28 6.46
C LEU A 63 -14.53 19.43 7.67
N ARG A 64 -13.54 18.89 8.39
CA ARG A 64 -13.80 18.16 9.65
C ARG A 64 -14.35 19.05 10.74
N ALA A 65 -13.84 20.29 10.85
CA ALA A 65 -14.37 21.24 11.83
C ALA A 65 -15.83 21.63 11.51
N ARG A 66 -16.19 21.71 10.24
CA ARG A 66 -17.55 22.05 9.79
C ARG A 66 -18.56 20.90 9.92
N HIS A 67 -18.14 19.67 9.69
CA HIS A 67 -19.01 18.48 9.59
C HIS A 67 -18.68 17.40 10.63
N GLY A 68 -18.03 17.76 11.76
CA GLY A 68 -17.42 16.82 12.72
C GLY A 68 -18.30 15.67 13.19
N ASP A 69 -19.58 15.90 13.36
CA ASP A 69 -20.54 14.90 13.86
C ASP A 69 -21.27 14.16 12.73
N ASP A 70 -21.35 14.74 11.52
CA ASP A 70 -21.96 14.10 10.36
C ASP A 70 -20.89 13.42 9.48
N ARG A 71 -20.67 12.13 9.75
CA ARG A 71 -19.71 11.31 8.99
C ARG A 71 -20.06 11.19 7.50
N ALA A 72 -21.36 11.19 7.16
CA ALA A 72 -21.80 11.03 5.79
C ALA A 72 -21.58 12.32 4.98
N ALA A 73 -21.91 13.49 5.56
CA ALA A 73 -21.63 14.79 4.94
C ALA A 73 -20.12 15.02 4.82
N LEU A 74 -19.32 14.70 5.85
CA LEU A 74 -17.86 14.80 5.81
C LEU A 74 -17.25 13.93 4.73
N ALA A 75 -17.73 12.69 4.57
CA ALA A 75 -17.22 11.78 3.53
C ALA A 75 -17.49 12.33 2.12
N ARG A 76 -18.69 12.85 1.87
CA ARG A 76 -19.06 13.46 0.58
C ARG A 76 -18.23 14.71 0.32
N ALA A 77 -18.15 15.64 1.25
CA ALA A 77 -17.37 16.86 1.11
C ALA A 77 -15.86 16.57 0.89
N THR A 78 -15.32 15.55 1.58
CA THR A 78 -13.94 15.10 1.35
C THR A 78 -13.76 14.53 -0.06
N GLN A 79 -14.71 13.76 -0.55
CA GLN A 79 -14.66 13.17 -1.89
C GLN A 79 -14.77 14.23 -2.98
N ASP A 80 -15.62 15.24 -2.78
CA ASP A 80 -15.78 16.35 -3.71
C ASP A 80 -14.50 17.18 -3.77
N LEU A 81 -13.91 17.54 -2.61
CA LEU A 81 -12.62 18.23 -2.54
C LEU A 81 -11.50 17.47 -3.27
N GLN A 82 -11.46 16.15 -3.12
CA GLN A 82 -10.46 15.31 -3.80
C GLN A 82 -10.69 15.29 -5.32
N ARG A 83 -11.95 15.25 -5.76
CA ARG A 83 -12.31 15.30 -7.19
C ARG A 83 -11.94 16.63 -7.82
N GLU A 84 -12.26 17.75 -7.16
CA GLU A 84 -11.91 19.10 -7.63
C GLU A 84 -10.42 19.28 -7.87
N HIS A 85 -9.59 18.66 -7.01
CA HIS A 85 -8.14 18.73 -7.12
C HIS A 85 -7.51 17.56 -7.89
N GLY A 86 -8.32 16.69 -8.49
CA GLY A 86 -7.84 15.52 -9.27
C GLY A 86 -7.03 14.52 -8.47
N VAL A 87 -7.24 14.43 -7.15
CA VAL A 87 -6.48 13.56 -6.24
C VAL A 87 -7.24 12.26 -6.02
N SER A 88 -6.58 11.15 -6.35
CA SER A 88 -7.15 9.80 -6.14
C SER A 88 -6.66 9.19 -4.83
N VAL A 89 -7.58 8.73 -3.98
CA VAL A 89 -7.27 7.96 -2.76
C VAL A 89 -6.57 6.65 -3.13
N VAL A 90 -7.04 6.01 -4.21
CA VAL A 90 -6.49 4.73 -4.70
C VAL A 90 -5.06 4.90 -5.22
N GLY A 91 -4.71 6.09 -5.72
CA GLY A 91 -3.36 6.38 -6.20
C GLY A 91 -2.27 6.17 -5.14
N GLY A 92 -2.58 6.40 -3.87
CA GLY A 92 -1.65 6.20 -2.76
C GLY A 92 -1.35 4.73 -2.43
N CYS A 93 -2.33 3.84 -2.55
CA CYS A 93 -2.20 2.42 -2.21
C CYS A 93 -1.91 1.52 -3.44
N LEU A 94 -1.93 2.06 -4.65
CA LEU A 94 -1.73 1.31 -5.89
C LEU A 94 -0.48 0.40 -5.90
N PRO A 95 0.71 0.86 -5.44
CA PRO A 95 1.88 -0.01 -5.38
C PRO A 95 1.69 -1.21 -4.46
N ALA A 96 1.03 -1.03 -3.31
CA ALA A 96 0.75 -2.12 -2.37
C ALA A 96 -0.22 -3.15 -2.97
N LEU A 97 -1.26 -2.69 -3.69
CA LEU A 97 -2.22 -3.57 -4.37
C LEU A 97 -1.55 -4.39 -5.49
N LEU A 98 -0.63 -3.78 -6.25
CA LEU A 98 0.14 -4.47 -7.28
C LEU A 98 1.14 -5.48 -6.69
N GLN A 99 1.62 -5.24 -5.48
CA GLN A 99 2.55 -6.14 -4.78
C GLN A 99 1.90 -7.45 -4.35
N ILE A 100 0.61 -7.44 -3.99
CA ILE A 100 -0.11 -8.64 -3.50
C ILE A 100 -0.07 -9.80 -4.51
N PRO A 101 -0.48 -9.64 -5.78
CA PRO A 101 -0.45 -10.74 -6.74
C PRO A 101 0.98 -11.21 -7.05
N VAL A 102 1.96 -10.32 -7.03
CA VAL A 102 3.38 -10.68 -7.20
C VAL A 102 3.85 -11.56 -6.04
N PHE A 103 3.54 -11.18 -4.80
CA PHE A 103 3.91 -11.95 -3.62
C PHE A 103 3.24 -13.32 -3.59
N ILE A 104 1.92 -13.38 -3.85
CA ILE A 104 1.18 -14.65 -3.92
C ILE A 104 1.75 -15.55 -5.01
N GLY A 105 2.04 -14.99 -6.20
CA GLY A 105 2.61 -15.75 -7.30
C GLY A 105 4.00 -16.31 -6.97
N LEU A 106 4.85 -15.53 -6.29
CA LEU A 106 6.17 -16.01 -5.86
C LEU A 106 6.05 -17.07 -4.77
N LEU A 107 5.20 -16.83 -3.78
CA LEU A 107 4.93 -17.79 -2.70
C LEU A 107 4.47 -19.14 -3.29
N HIS A 108 3.57 -19.09 -4.26
CA HIS A 108 3.07 -20.29 -4.92
C HIS A 108 4.14 -21.04 -5.71
N VAL A 109 4.99 -20.31 -6.46
CA VAL A 109 6.13 -20.91 -7.17
C VAL A 109 7.12 -21.53 -6.19
N LEU A 110 7.47 -20.86 -5.11
CA LEU A 110 8.45 -21.36 -4.15
C LEU A 110 7.93 -22.57 -3.32
N HIS A 111 6.64 -22.60 -2.99
CA HIS A 111 6.03 -23.79 -2.38
C HIS A 111 5.90 -24.95 -3.38
N GLY A 112 5.78 -24.66 -4.67
CA GLY A 112 5.76 -25.68 -5.72
C GLY A 112 7.06 -26.46 -5.89
N PHE A 113 8.19 -25.96 -5.37
CA PHE A 113 9.45 -26.72 -5.36
C PHE A 113 9.48 -27.78 -4.26
N ASN A 114 8.92 -27.50 -3.09
CA ASN A 114 8.86 -28.43 -1.97
C ASN A 114 7.41 -28.57 -1.48
N ARG A 115 6.69 -29.50 -2.10
CA ARG A 115 5.27 -29.76 -1.81
C ARG A 115 5.16 -30.59 -0.54
N ALA A 116 4.28 -30.17 0.34
CA ALA A 116 4.03 -30.89 1.58
C ALA A 116 3.52 -32.32 1.30
N GLY A 117 4.01 -33.28 2.07
CA GLY A 117 3.61 -34.68 1.96
C GLY A 117 4.37 -35.48 0.89
N LEU A 118 5.25 -34.87 0.12
CA LEU A 118 6.13 -35.57 -0.83
C LEU A 118 7.56 -35.63 -0.31
N SER A 119 8.25 -36.74 -0.62
CA SER A 119 9.69 -36.86 -0.35
C SER A 119 10.51 -35.96 -1.26
N PHE A 120 11.81 -35.81 -0.94
CA PHE A 120 12.76 -35.09 -1.80
C PHE A 120 12.74 -35.61 -3.25
N GLU A 121 12.87 -36.93 -3.43
CA GLU A 121 12.91 -37.56 -4.76
C GLU A 121 11.59 -37.37 -5.53
N GLN A 122 10.45 -37.47 -4.83
CA GLN A 122 9.14 -37.23 -5.42
C GLN A 122 9.00 -35.76 -5.88
N ASN A 123 9.40 -34.81 -5.03
CA ASN A 123 9.40 -33.40 -5.41
C ASN A 123 10.34 -33.11 -6.58
N ALA A 124 11.55 -33.66 -6.55
CA ALA A 124 12.57 -33.47 -7.59
C ALA A 124 12.16 -34.04 -8.94
N ALA A 125 11.28 -35.06 -8.96
CA ALA A 125 10.78 -35.66 -10.21
C ALA A 125 9.65 -34.89 -10.88
N ILE A 126 9.05 -33.89 -10.20
CA ILE A 126 7.89 -33.15 -10.70
C ILE A 126 8.30 -31.74 -11.12
N ALA A 127 8.02 -31.39 -12.38
CA ALA A 127 8.22 -30.04 -12.89
C ALA A 127 7.43 -28.98 -12.11
N ASN A 128 7.96 -27.77 -12.00
CA ASN A 128 7.32 -26.64 -11.32
C ASN A 128 7.22 -25.45 -12.27
N TYR A 129 6.05 -25.27 -12.90
CA TYR A 129 5.83 -24.27 -13.95
C TYR A 129 6.82 -24.44 -15.11
N VAL A 130 7.71 -23.44 -15.31
CA VAL A 130 8.73 -23.46 -16.35
C VAL A 130 10.01 -24.20 -15.93
N PHE A 131 10.11 -24.61 -14.68
CA PHE A 131 11.27 -25.34 -14.17
C PHE A 131 11.11 -26.83 -14.44
N PRO A 132 11.99 -27.46 -15.25
CA PRO A 132 12.01 -28.90 -15.43
C PRO A 132 12.45 -29.62 -14.15
N PRO A 133 12.27 -30.94 -14.05
CA PRO A 133 12.66 -31.71 -12.87
C PRO A 133 14.11 -31.50 -12.42
N GLY A 134 15.04 -31.34 -13.37
CA GLY A 134 16.44 -31.04 -13.06
C GLY A 134 16.63 -29.75 -12.30
N ASP A 135 15.92 -28.67 -12.68
CA ASP A 135 15.97 -27.38 -11.99
C ASP A 135 15.28 -27.46 -10.61
N VAL A 136 14.20 -28.25 -10.50
CA VAL A 136 13.54 -28.49 -9.20
C VAL A 136 14.50 -29.19 -8.23
N ARG A 137 15.17 -30.25 -8.67
CA ARG A 137 16.21 -30.93 -7.89
C ARG A 137 17.31 -29.95 -7.47
N SER A 138 17.82 -29.18 -8.43
CA SER A 138 18.84 -28.16 -8.22
C SER A 138 18.44 -27.13 -7.15
N PHE A 139 17.19 -26.65 -7.16
CA PHE A 139 16.67 -25.74 -6.14
C PHE A 139 16.59 -26.38 -4.76
N LEU A 140 16.13 -27.65 -4.68
CA LEU A 140 16.04 -28.37 -3.42
C LEU A 140 17.41 -28.65 -2.80
N GLU A 141 18.45 -28.86 -3.63
CA GLU A 141 19.84 -29.02 -3.20
C GLU A 141 20.51 -27.69 -2.82
N ALA A 142 20.00 -26.56 -3.34
CA ALA A 142 20.58 -25.24 -3.14
C ALA A 142 20.53 -24.79 -1.67
N ARG A 143 21.69 -24.49 -1.11
CA ARG A 143 21.84 -24.06 0.30
C ARG A 143 22.41 -22.66 0.40
N LEU A 144 21.89 -21.88 1.31
CA LEU A 144 22.38 -20.56 1.66
C LEU A 144 22.81 -20.61 3.14
N PHE A 145 24.09 -20.40 3.43
CA PHE A 145 24.66 -20.54 4.77
C PHE A 145 24.31 -21.89 5.45
N GLY A 146 24.36 -22.99 4.70
CA GLY A 146 24.03 -24.34 5.17
C GLY A 146 22.54 -24.70 5.05
N ALA A 147 21.63 -23.74 5.10
CA ALA A 147 20.19 -23.97 5.06
C ALA A 147 19.67 -24.14 3.61
N PRO A 148 18.84 -25.17 3.32
CA PRO A 148 18.11 -25.25 2.06
C PRO A 148 17.23 -24.02 1.84
N LEU A 149 17.21 -23.49 0.61
CA LEU A 149 16.40 -22.31 0.27
C LEU A 149 14.89 -22.52 0.42
N SER A 150 14.44 -23.77 0.33
CA SER A 150 13.05 -24.19 0.55
C SER A 150 12.70 -24.48 2.00
N SER A 151 13.69 -24.52 2.91
CA SER A 151 13.45 -24.74 4.34
C SER A 151 12.89 -23.49 5.03
N TYR A 152 12.19 -23.69 6.14
CA TYR A 152 11.65 -22.59 6.96
C TYR A 152 11.82 -22.91 8.45
N LEU A 153 11.88 -21.88 9.31
CA LEU A 153 12.28 -22.02 10.71
C LEU A 153 11.35 -22.93 11.53
N SER A 154 10.04 -22.88 11.26
CA SER A 154 9.03 -23.74 11.91
C SER A 154 8.88 -25.12 11.26
N MET A 155 9.79 -25.51 10.34
CA MET A 155 9.70 -26.78 9.62
C MET A 155 9.87 -27.97 10.59
N PRO A 156 8.97 -28.99 10.54
CA PRO A 156 9.16 -30.20 11.33
C PRO A 156 10.46 -30.92 11.00
N GLN A 157 11.14 -31.48 12.02
CA GLN A 157 12.45 -32.13 11.83
C GLN A 157 12.40 -33.24 10.76
N GLY A 158 11.34 -34.07 10.76
CA GLY A 158 11.20 -35.13 9.77
C GLY A 158 11.12 -34.63 8.30
N LEU A 159 10.70 -33.37 8.07
CA LEU A 159 10.77 -32.75 6.76
C LEU A 159 12.16 -32.19 6.47
N LEU A 160 12.89 -31.69 7.47
CA LEU A 160 14.28 -31.29 7.32
C LEU A 160 15.17 -32.48 6.97
N ASP A 161 14.93 -33.64 7.59
CA ASP A 161 15.67 -34.90 7.33
C ASP A 161 15.43 -35.42 5.91
N SER A 162 14.33 -35.00 5.25
CA SER A 162 14.02 -35.39 3.87
C SER A 162 14.91 -34.73 2.80
N PHE A 163 15.72 -33.74 3.13
CA PHE A 163 16.61 -33.05 2.18
C PHE A 163 17.88 -33.86 1.80
N GLY A 164 17.93 -35.15 2.10
CA GLY A 164 19.00 -36.05 1.66
C GLY A 164 20.35 -35.88 2.39
N ALA A 165 20.61 -34.75 3.02
CA ALA A 165 21.71 -34.54 3.95
C ALA A 165 21.12 -34.00 5.26
N HIS A 166 21.69 -34.39 6.38
CA HIS A 166 21.22 -33.90 7.69
C HIS A 166 21.24 -32.37 7.70
N VAL A 167 20.07 -31.78 7.99
CA VAL A 167 19.89 -30.34 8.10
C VAL A 167 19.46 -30.04 9.51
N ASP A 168 20.34 -29.38 10.23
CA ASP A 168 20.05 -28.95 11.59
C ASP A 168 19.13 -27.71 11.56
N ARG A 169 18.13 -27.72 12.44
CA ARG A 169 17.28 -26.52 12.65
C ARG A 169 18.10 -25.27 12.96
N TRP A 170 19.28 -25.44 13.57
CA TRP A 170 20.20 -24.36 13.88
C TRP A 170 20.78 -23.71 12.61
N GLU A 171 21.06 -24.47 11.58
CA GLU A 171 21.50 -23.94 10.28
C GLU A 171 20.40 -23.11 9.63
N VAL A 172 19.16 -23.62 9.67
CA VAL A 172 18.01 -22.86 9.18
C VAL A 172 17.81 -21.57 9.97
N ALA A 173 17.97 -21.62 11.30
CA ALA A 173 17.88 -20.45 12.14
C ALA A 173 19.01 -19.45 11.86
N ALA A 174 20.24 -19.89 11.68
CA ALA A 174 21.40 -19.07 11.36
C ALA A 174 21.23 -18.32 10.02
N ALA A 175 20.57 -18.95 9.04
CA ALA A 175 20.25 -18.30 7.76
C ALA A 175 19.01 -17.39 7.87
N ALA A 176 17.94 -17.83 8.52
CA ALA A 176 16.66 -17.15 8.53
C ALA A 176 16.62 -15.94 9.47
N LEU A 177 17.17 -16.05 10.70
CA LEU A 177 17.08 -15.00 11.70
C LEU A 177 17.72 -13.67 11.26
N PRO A 178 18.93 -13.63 10.68
CA PRO A 178 19.51 -12.38 10.19
C PRO A 178 18.62 -11.73 9.11
N LEU A 179 18.08 -12.52 8.19
CA LEU A 179 17.20 -12.02 7.12
C LEU A 179 15.93 -11.41 7.71
N VAL A 180 15.28 -12.07 8.66
CA VAL A 180 14.06 -11.59 9.32
C VAL A 180 14.32 -10.33 10.13
N VAL A 181 15.41 -10.31 10.91
CA VAL A 181 15.78 -9.15 11.75
C VAL A 181 16.08 -7.92 10.89
N VAL A 182 16.90 -8.07 9.86
CA VAL A 182 17.23 -6.95 8.96
C VAL A 182 15.99 -6.49 8.21
N ALA A 183 15.13 -7.41 7.76
CA ALA A 183 13.86 -7.06 7.12
C ALA A 183 12.93 -6.31 8.08
N ALA A 184 12.85 -6.69 9.35
CA ALA A 184 12.05 -6.01 10.37
C ALA A 184 12.57 -4.59 10.67
N ILE A 185 13.89 -4.43 10.81
CA ILE A 185 14.52 -3.11 10.98
C ILE A 185 14.22 -2.23 9.76
N ALA A 186 14.41 -2.73 8.54
CA ALA A 186 14.13 -2.01 7.32
C ALA A 186 12.64 -1.61 7.22
N THR A 187 11.74 -2.49 7.62
CA THR A 187 10.30 -2.20 7.71
C THR A 187 10.01 -1.09 8.72
N HIS A 188 10.65 -1.12 9.90
CA HIS A 188 10.51 -0.08 10.92
C HIS A 188 10.96 1.29 10.39
N VAL A 189 12.16 1.34 9.80
CA VAL A 189 12.71 2.57 9.23
C VAL A 189 11.81 3.11 8.14
N THR A 190 11.37 2.26 7.21
CA THR A 190 10.43 2.62 6.13
C THR A 190 9.12 3.18 6.67
N ALA A 191 8.54 2.53 7.68
CA ALA A 191 7.28 2.96 8.29
C ALA A 191 7.44 4.32 9.00
N ARG A 192 8.52 4.53 9.75
CA ARG A 192 8.83 5.82 10.38
C ARG A 192 9.02 6.94 9.36
N HIS A 193 9.79 6.69 8.30
CA HIS A 193 9.98 7.67 7.22
C HIS A 193 8.66 8.00 6.52
N SER A 194 7.82 7.01 6.28
CA SER A 194 6.50 7.20 5.67
C SER A 194 5.59 8.03 6.56
N LEU A 195 5.56 7.75 7.86
CA LEU A 195 4.74 8.49 8.83
C LEU A 195 5.20 9.95 9.00
N ALA A 196 6.52 10.19 9.11
CA ALA A 196 7.07 11.54 9.23
C ALA A 196 6.72 12.43 8.03
N ARG A 197 6.43 11.83 6.88
CA ARG A 197 6.08 12.54 5.64
C ARG A 197 4.58 12.60 5.36
N GLN A 198 3.73 12.00 6.18
CA GLN A 198 2.28 12.15 6.08
C GLN A 198 1.82 13.38 6.86
N ALA A 199 0.75 14.02 6.39
CA ALA A 199 0.09 15.05 7.19
C ALA A 199 -0.31 14.44 8.55
N ALA A 200 -0.13 15.21 9.63
CA ALA A 200 -0.44 14.73 10.96
C ALA A 200 -1.88 14.17 10.99
N PRO A 201 -2.03 12.88 11.23
CA PRO A 201 -3.34 12.28 11.26
C PRO A 201 -4.12 12.86 12.47
N THR A 202 -5.37 13.21 12.27
CA THR A 202 -6.27 13.72 13.31
C THR A 202 -7.42 12.73 13.53
N GLY A 203 -7.98 12.72 14.73
CA GLY A 203 -9.09 11.84 15.10
C GLY A 203 -8.65 10.41 15.49
N PRO A 204 -9.60 9.47 15.65
CA PRO A 204 -9.33 8.11 16.15
C PRO A 204 -8.31 7.32 15.32
N ALA A 205 -8.22 7.59 14.01
CA ALA A 205 -7.22 6.97 13.13
C ALA A 205 -5.79 7.43 13.43
N ALA A 206 -5.59 8.55 14.11
CA ALA A 206 -4.29 9.10 14.42
C ALA A 206 -3.47 8.18 15.34
N SER A 207 -4.10 7.59 16.34
CA SER A 207 -3.47 6.66 17.27
C SER A 207 -3.01 5.39 16.57
N VAL A 208 -3.86 4.83 15.71
CA VAL A 208 -3.52 3.63 14.92
C VAL A 208 -2.36 3.91 13.98
N MET A 209 -2.38 5.06 13.27
CA MET A 209 -1.28 5.42 12.36
C MET A 209 0.04 5.67 13.09
N ARG A 210 0.02 6.29 14.28
CA ARG A 210 1.23 6.47 15.09
C ARG A 210 1.79 5.14 15.60
N LEU A 211 0.94 4.15 15.80
CA LEU A 211 1.32 2.82 16.26
C LEU A 211 1.86 1.93 15.13
N THR A 212 1.58 2.27 13.87
CA THR A 212 2.00 1.52 12.67
C THR A 212 3.50 1.13 12.68
N PRO A 213 4.47 2.04 12.94
CA PRO A 213 5.89 1.69 12.96
C PRO A 213 6.27 0.70 14.07
N TRP A 214 5.44 0.54 15.08
CA TRP A 214 5.66 -0.36 16.20
C TRP A 214 4.94 -1.69 16.08
N ILE A 215 3.83 -1.75 15.33
CA ILE A 215 3.04 -2.97 15.09
C ILE A 215 3.62 -3.80 13.93
N PHE A 216 3.99 -3.14 12.81
CA PHE A 216 4.42 -3.86 11.60
C PHE A 216 5.72 -4.65 11.76
N PRO A 217 6.80 -4.14 12.41
CA PRO A 217 8.03 -4.90 12.57
C PRO A 217 7.88 -6.17 13.42
N PRO A 218 7.22 -6.13 14.61
CA PRO A 218 6.92 -7.37 15.33
C PRO A 218 6.06 -8.33 14.52
N GLY A 219 5.08 -7.84 13.75
CA GLY A 219 4.29 -8.66 12.84
C GLY A 219 5.15 -9.35 11.77
N ALA A 220 6.15 -8.65 11.22
CA ALA A 220 7.10 -9.24 10.28
C ALA A 220 8.01 -10.29 10.95
N LEU A 221 8.45 -10.06 12.19
CA LEU A 221 9.21 -11.03 12.98
C LEU A 221 8.38 -12.28 13.27
N VAL A 222 7.16 -12.11 13.82
CA VAL A 222 6.25 -13.22 14.11
C VAL A 222 5.93 -13.98 12.81
N GLY A 223 5.63 -13.27 11.72
CA GLY A 223 5.41 -13.88 10.42
C GLY A 223 6.59 -14.73 9.95
N GLY A 224 7.81 -14.17 10.02
CA GLY A 224 9.01 -14.89 9.60
C GLY A 224 9.39 -16.08 10.46
N LEU A 225 9.02 -16.06 11.75
CA LEU A 225 9.36 -17.14 12.71
C LEU A 225 8.34 -18.28 12.72
N PHE A 226 7.04 -17.96 12.67
CA PHE A 226 5.97 -18.92 12.91
C PHE A 226 5.28 -19.41 11.62
N PHE A 227 5.24 -18.58 10.57
CA PHE A 227 4.68 -19.00 9.30
C PHE A 227 5.70 -19.83 8.50
N PRO A 228 5.23 -20.75 7.65
CA PRO A 228 6.10 -21.59 6.82
C PRO A 228 6.66 -20.81 5.62
N PHE A 229 7.39 -19.72 5.90
CA PHE A 229 8.04 -18.94 4.85
C PHE A 229 9.44 -19.47 4.54
N PRO A 230 9.67 -20.06 3.36
CA PRO A 230 10.99 -20.51 2.94
C PRO A 230 12.05 -19.42 3.04
N VAL A 231 13.31 -19.82 3.30
CA VAL A 231 14.46 -18.89 3.31
C VAL A 231 14.50 -18.03 2.05
N ALA A 232 14.12 -18.57 0.90
CA ALA A 232 14.01 -17.81 -0.36
C ALA A 232 12.96 -16.67 -0.27
N ILE A 233 11.85 -16.84 0.44
CA ILE A 233 10.85 -15.76 0.70
C ILE A 233 11.42 -14.70 1.64
N LEU A 234 12.19 -15.10 2.64
CA LEU A 234 12.83 -14.13 3.54
C LEU A 234 13.86 -13.27 2.78
N LEU A 235 14.61 -13.88 1.87
CA LEU A 235 15.52 -13.17 0.98
C LEU A 235 14.78 -12.21 0.04
N TYR A 236 13.66 -12.65 -0.54
CA TYR A 236 12.78 -11.77 -1.31
C TYR A 236 12.33 -10.56 -0.45
N ARG A 237 11.86 -10.78 0.77
CA ARG A 237 11.41 -9.73 1.67
C ARG A 237 12.52 -8.75 2.04
N LEU A 238 13.72 -9.26 2.31
CA LEU A 238 14.89 -8.43 2.57
C LEU A 238 15.20 -7.53 1.37
N THR A 239 15.32 -8.11 0.18
CA THR A 239 15.62 -7.38 -1.05
C THR A 239 14.56 -6.31 -1.34
N ASP A 240 13.29 -6.66 -1.15
CA ASP A 240 12.14 -5.78 -1.32
C ASP A 240 12.19 -4.57 -0.37
N ASN A 241 12.52 -4.80 0.90
CA ASN A 241 12.66 -3.76 1.90
C ASN A 241 13.86 -2.84 1.63
N VAL A 242 15.02 -3.41 1.27
CA VAL A 242 16.21 -2.63 0.91
C VAL A 242 15.93 -1.75 -0.30
N TRP A 243 15.31 -2.32 -1.35
CA TRP A 243 14.90 -1.53 -2.50
C TRP A 243 13.96 -0.39 -2.12
N THR A 244 12.98 -0.67 -1.28
CA THR A 244 11.99 0.33 -0.83
C THR A 244 12.68 1.49 -0.11
N LEU A 245 13.65 1.22 0.77
CA LEU A 245 14.45 2.25 1.43
C LEU A 245 15.26 3.10 0.44
N VAL A 246 15.98 2.44 -0.47
CA VAL A 246 16.78 3.12 -1.51
C VAL A 246 15.87 3.96 -2.42
N GLN A 247 14.76 3.39 -2.87
CA GLN A 247 13.80 4.07 -3.73
C GLN A 247 13.16 5.27 -3.02
N GLN A 248 12.78 5.15 -1.76
CA GLN A 248 12.27 6.27 -0.97
C GLN A 248 13.31 7.37 -0.86
N TYR A 249 14.55 7.02 -0.52
CA TYR A 249 15.63 7.99 -0.41
C TYR A 249 15.86 8.75 -1.73
N ILE A 250 16.05 8.04 -2.84
CA ILE A 250 16.32 8.65 -4.16
C ILE A 250 15.14 9.49 -4.65
N VAL A 251 13.93 8.94 -4.60
CA VAL A 251 12.75 9.64 -5.13
C VAL A 251 12.41 10.85 -4.29
N LEU A 252 12.54 10.75 -2.96
CA LEU A 252 12.20 11.84 -2.06
C LEU A 252 13.24 12.96 -2.11
N THR A 253 14.54 12.65 -2.14
CA THR A 253 15.58 13.68 -2.26
C THR A 253 15.46 14.43 -3.59
N ARG A 254 15.29 13.74 -4.71
CA ARG A 254 15.13 14.39 -6.03
C ARG A 254 13.85 15.20 -6.15
N LEU A 255 12.75 14.76 -5.52
CA LEU A 255 11.50 15.50 -5.56
C LEU A 255 11.51 16.70 -4.61
N ASP A 256 12.20 16.62 -3.47
CA ASP A 256 12.31 17.73 -2.52
C ASP A 256 13.19 18.86 -3.11
N THR A 257 14.20 18.52 -3.93
CA THR A 257 14.98 19.52 -4.67
C THR A 257 14.23 20.13 -5.86
N ALA A 258 13.34 19.37 -6.50
CA ALA A 258 12.58 19.85 -7.67
C ALA A 258 11.36 20.70 -7.32
N CYS A 259 10.87 20.65 -6.09
CA CYS A 259 9.72 21.42 -5.63
C CYS A 259 9.91 21.72 -4.13
N PRO A 260 10.55 22.83 -3.76
CA PRO A 260 10.68 23.22 -2.37
C PRO A 260 9.28 23.27 -1.72
N PRO A 261 9.15 22.93 -0.44
CA PRO A 261 7.87 23.01 0.26
C PRO A 261 7.34 24.44 0.13
N VAL A 262 6.15 24.59 -0.44
CA VAL A 262 5.44 25.87 -0.44
C VAL A 262 5.34 26.30 1.02
N PRO A 263 5.87 27.46 1.42
CA PRO A 263 5.78 27.91 2.79
C PRO A 263 4.31 27.91 3.21
N VAL A 264 3.99 27.31 4.35
CA VAL A 264 2.62 27.23 4.89
C VAL A 264 1.98 28.63 5.00
N ALA A 265 2.80 29.67 5.13
CA ALA A 265 2.38 31.06 5.11
C ALA A 265 1.76 31.53 3.77
N ALA A 266 2.15 30.93 2.63
CA ALA A 266 1.59 31.31 1.32
C ALA A 266 0.21 30.65 1.05
N VAL A 267 -0.11 29.57 1.76
CA VAL A 267 -1.43 28.89 1.68
C VAL A 267 -2.41 29.45 2.72
N ALA A 268 -1.90 30.17 3.71
CA ALA A 268 -2.68 30.75 4.81
C ALA A 268 -3.18 32.18 4.55
N ALA A 269 -3.03 32.71 3.34
CA ALA A 269 -3.82 33.87 2.95
C ALA A 269 -5.29 33.39 2.87
N PRO A 270 -6.18 33.81 3.78
CA PRO A 270 -7.57 33.47 3.64
C PRO A 270 -8.01 34.01 2.28
N ALA A 271 -8.42 33.12 1.38
CA ALA A 271 -9.24 33.56 0.26
C ALA A 271 -10.31 34.48 0.88
N ALA A 272 -10.33 35.75 0.45
CA ALA A 272 -11.23 36.75 0.99
C ALA A 272 -12.58 36.09 1.19
N ALA A 273 -13.08 36.12 2.42
CA ALA A 273 -14.35 35.50 2.76
C ALA A 273 -15.35 35.84 1.65
N PRO A 274 -16.01 34.85 1.03
CA PRO A 274 -17.03 35.15 0.02
C PRO A 274 -17.95 36.18 0.60
N ALA A 275 -18.13 37.31 -0.12
CA ALA A 275 -18.96 38.42 0.31
C ALA A 275 -20.27 37.85 0.85
N PRO A 276 -20.77 38.30 2.00
CA PRO A 276 -21.97 37.76 2.59
C PRO A 276 -23.06 37.75 1.51
N ILE A 277 -23.62 36.59 1.25
CA ILE A 277 -24.73 36.44 0.31
C ILE A 277 -25.77 37.47 0.74
N PRO A 278 -26.15 38.41 -0.16
CA PRO A 278 -27.15 39.41 0.20
C PRO A 278 -28.36 38.66 0.72
N GLY A 279 -28.67 38.88 1.99
CA GLY A 279 -29.87 38.31 2.61
C GLY A 279 -31.09 38.61 1.75
N PRO A 280 -32.12 37.77 1.73
CA PRO A 280 -33.33 38.02 0.96
C PRO A 280 -33.83 39.41 1.27
N ARG A 281 -33.89 40.27 0.24
CA ARG A 281 -34.44 41.65 0.37
C ARG A 281 -35.75 41.56 1.14
N PRO A 282 -35.94 42.37 2.19
CA PRO A 282 -37.19 42.36 2.90
C PRO A 282 -38.32 42.64 1.91
N VAL A 283 -39.20 41.68 1.75
CA VAL A 283 -40.40 41.84 0.96
C VAL A 283 -41.16 42.99 1.60
N ARG A 284 -41.23 44.13 0.91
CA ARG A 284 -41.98 45.29 1.31
C ARG A 284 -43.43 44.84 1.42
N ARG A 285 -43.90 44.57 2.66
CA ARG A 285 -45.31 44.29 2.93
C ARG A 285 -46.12 45.46 2.37
N ALA A 286 -46.85 45.22 1.33
CA ALA A 286 -47.82 46.16 0.81
C ALA A 286 -48.77 46.52 1.96
N ALA A 287 -48.88 47.82 2.27
CA ALA A 287 -49.77 48.32 3.27
C ALA A 287 -51.23 47.88 2.95
N PRO A 288 -52.04 47.47 3.91
CA PRO A 288 -53.40 47.08 3.69
C PRO A 288 -54.18 48.22 3.05
N ARG A 289 -54.70 48.02 1.87
CA ARG A 289 -55.65 48.95 1.23
C ARG A 289 -56.88 49.10 2.14
N LYS A 290 -57.09 50.30 2.69
CA LYS A 290 -58.33 50.68 3.37
C LYS A 290 -59.45 50.53 2.37
N HIS A 291 -60.36 49.62 2.61
CA HIS A 291 -61.66 49.56 1.96
C HIS A 291 -62.42 50.86 2.26
N ALA A 292 -62.53 51.72 1.28
CA ALA A 292 -63.48 52.83 1.35
C ALA A 292 -64.87 52.24 1.18
N SER A 293 -65.68 52.28 2.28
CA SER A 293 -67.09 51.97 2.29
C SER A 293 -67.85 53.09 1.55
N GLY A 294 -68.06 52.89 0.24
CA GLY A 294 -68.92 53.74 -0.52
C GLY A 294 -70.39 53.32 -0.32
N HIS A 295 -71.06 54.04 0.49
CA HIS A 295 -72.52 54.01 0.55
C HIS A 295 -73.06 54.46 -0.80
N ARG A 296 -73.84 53.61 -1.47
CA ARG A 296 -74.60 53.97 -2.68
C ARG A 296 -76.13 53.84 -2.32
N PRO A 297 -76.95 54.91 -2.45
CA PRO A 297 -78.35 54.82 -2.09
C PRO A 297 -79.18 54.03 -3.12
N SER A 298 -80.12 53.32 -2.62
CA SER A 298 -81.13 52.58 -3.38
C SER A 298 -82.02 53.50 -4.21
N ARG A 299 -82.12 53.18 -5.52
CA ARG A 299 -83.18 53.77 -6.40
C ARG A 299 -84.16 52.68 -6.82
N LYS A 300 -85.36 52.72 -6.17
CA LYS A 300 -86.52 52.05 -6.56
C LYS A 300 -86.99 52.60 -7.90
N ARG A 301 -87.30 51.73 -8.86
CA ARG A 301 -88.32 51.83 -9.88
C ARG A 301 -88.48 50.38 -10.44
N GLY A 302 -89.60 49.74 -10.42
CA GLY A 302 -91.01 50.12 -10.65
C GLY A 302 -91.38 49.62 -11.99
N ARG A 303 -92.26 48.54 -12.06
CA ARG A 303 -93.24 48.20 -13.12
C ARG A 303 -92.63 47.87 -14.50
N ALA A 304 -93.17 46.97 -15.29
CA ALA A 304 -94.48 46.33 -15.45
C ALA A 304 -94.36 45.17 -16.49
N ARG A 305 -95.32 44.19 -16.30
CA ARG A 305 -96.04 43.46 -17.35
C ARG A 305 -95.30 42.97 -18.61
N ALA A 306 -95.26 41.71 -18.92
CA ALA A 306 -96.33 40.89 -19.43
C ALA A 306 -96.00 39.41 -19.24
#